data_30e46ff0f81137d633590c96a1f5e85a
#
_entry.id   30e46ff0f81137d633590c96a1f5e85a
#
_cell.length_a   1.000
_cell.length_b   1.000
_cell.length_c   1.000
_cell.angle_alpha   90.00
_cell.angle_beta   90.00
_cell.angle_gamma   90.00
#
_symmetry.space_group_name_H-M   'P 1'
#
loop_
_entity.id
_entity.type
_entity.pdbx_description
1 polymer ?
#
loop_
_entity_poly.entity_id
_entity_poly.type
_entity_poly.pdbx_seq_one_letter_code
_entity_poly.pdbx_strand_id
1 'polypeptide(L)'
;MKYIIAALGMLCLNAAADHHQSGEHNQPEFMDTAGFETLLEEVSNWGRWGDKDQLGTLNLITADKRVAASKLVKTGQVASLALPLNKTKDAVNQDPFIHEPFIFPASPEIPAEVHPEAAGDNFSVAYHGFAHSHLDAVSHFAYKGKMYNGFPFELGAGGFDKLGIENIAESGIITRGVLVDLPEFFGVDYVTPGQAITTEDLLAWEKKSGIKIGSGDALFIKTGRWLAVEKLGQWNFVAKAAGLHSTVASFLKERD
;
A
#
# COMPACT_ATOMS: atom_id res chain seq x y z
N MET A 1 -67.14 12.84 41.71
CA MET A 1 -65.76 13.30 41.39
C MET A 1 -65.03 12.12 40.83
N LYS A 2 -64.89 12.08 39.51
CA LYS A 2 -64.25 10.94 38.77
C LYS A 2 -62.90 11.42 38.27
N TYR A 3 -61.84 10.75 38.64
CA TYR A 3 -60.49 10.97 38.13
C TYR A 3 -60.29 10.19 36.82
N ILE A 4 -59.96 10.90 35.74
CA ILE A 4 -59.58 10.33 34.48
C ILE A 4 -58.05 10.30 34.49
N ILE A 5 -57.47 9.10 34.47
CA ILE A 5 -56.05 8.87 34.29
C ILE A 5 -55.81 8.68 32.78
N ALA A 6 -55.16 9.65 32.15
CA ALA A 6 -54.67 9.52 30.77
C ALA A 6 -53.34 8.78 30.81
N ALA A 7 -53.27 7.58 30.28
CA ALA A 7 -52.06 6.84 30.03
C ALA A 7 -51.40 7.36 28.75
N LEU A 8 -50.28 8.03 28.88
CA LEU A 8 -49.42 8.42 27.75
C LEU A 8 -48.59 7.21 27.35
N GLY A 9 -48.97 6.57 26.26
CA GLY A 9 -48.19 5.49 25.65
C GLY A 9 -46.90 6.05 25.02
N MET A 10 -45.75 5.71 25.62
CA MET A 10 -44.44 6.00 25.10
C MET A 10 -44.13 4.99 24.01
N LEU A 11 -44.29 5.37 22.73
CA LEU A 11 -43.78 4.61 21.60
C LEU A 11 -42.25 4.68 21.63
N CYS A 12 -41.59 3.64 22.12
CA CYS A 12 -40.19 3.41 21.84
C CYS A 12 -40.05 3.01 20.37
N LEU A 13 -39.66 3.96 19.53
CA LEU A 13 -39.08 3.63 18.22
C LEU A 13 -37.75 2.93 18.47
N ASN A 14 -37.74 1.62 18.42
CA ASN A 14 -36.52 0.86 18.21
C ASN A 14 -36.07 1.18 16.78
N ALA A 15 -35.14 2.12 16.65
CA ALA A 15 -34.27 2.20 15.48
C ALA A 15 -33.42 0.92 15.51
N ALA A 16 -33.86 -0.11 14.82
CA ALA A 16 -33.01 -1.22 14.44
C ALA A 16 -31.89 -0.60 13.61
N ALA A 17 -30.71 -0.54 14.18
CA ALA A 17 -29.49 -0.34 13.41
C ALA A 17 -29.43 -1.55 12.47
N ASP A 18 -29.77 -1.34 11.21
CA ASP A 18 -29.45 -2.28 10.15
C ASP A 18 -27.93 -2.46 10.16
N HIS A 19 -27.46 -3.49 10.88
CA HIS A 19 -26.21 -4.09 10.59
C HIS A 19 -26.32 -4.63 9.16
N HIS A 20 -25.88 -3.84 8.20
CA HIS A 20 -25.56 -4.37 6.89
C HIS A 20 -24.51 -5.45 7.15
N GLN A 21 -24.99 -6.69 7.19
CA GLN A 21 -24.15 -7.86 7.06
C GLN A 21 -23.35 -7.66 5.78
N SER A 22 -22.03 -7.51 5.92
CA SER A 22 -21.09 -7.70 4.83
C SER A 22 -21.50 -9.01 4.16
N GLY A 23 -21.96 -8.93 2.89
CA GLY A 23 -22.29 -10.13 2.15
C GLY A 23 -21.15 -11.12 2.35
N GLU A 24 -21.44 -12.37 2.63
CA GLU A 24 -20.46 -13.45 2.67
C GLU A 24 -19.76 -13.46 1.32
N HIS A 25 -18.67 -12.71 1.20
CA HIS A 25 -17.75 -12.85 0.08
C HIS A 25 -17.20 -14.26 0.19
N ASN A 26 -17.55 -15.09 -0.78
CA ASN A 26 -17.02 -16.44 -0.89
C ASN A 26 -15.49 -16.31 -0.93
N GLN A 27 -14.84 -16.64 0.21
CA GLN A 27 -13.38 -16.60 0.26
C GLN A 27 -12.86 -17.62 -0.76
N PRO A 28 -11.97 -17.21 -1.68
CA PRO A 28 -11.41 -18.16 -2.63
C PRO A 28 -10.63 -19.24 -1.89
N GLU A 29 -10.60 -20.44 -2.45
CA GLU A 29 -9.83 -21.55 -1.90
C GLU A 29 -8.33 -21.23 -1.88
N PHE A 30 -7.64 -21.74 -0.85
CA PHE A 30 -6.18 -21.64 -0.79
C PHE A 30 -5.58 -22.43 -1.96
N MET A 31 -4.71 -21.75 -2.70
CA MET A 31 -3.92 -22.38 -3.75
C MET A 31 -2.87 -23.29 -3.13
N ASP A 32 -2.76 -24.53 -3.60
CA ASP A 32 -1.69 -25.43 -3.19
C ASP A 32 -0.34 -25.03 -3.81
N THR A 33 0.74 -25.68 -3.40
CA THR A 33 2.08 -25.37 -3.88
C THR A 33 2.21 -25.55 -5.41
N ALA A 34 1.59 -26.59 -5.98
CA ALA A 34 1.67 -26.86 -7.41
C ALA A 34 0.93 -25.79 -8.22
N GLY A 35 -0.26 -25.39 -7.77
CA GLY A 35 -1.02 -24.28 -8.37
C GLY A 35 -0.27 -22.95 -8.28
N PHE A 36 0.38 -22.70 -7.13
CA PHE A 36 1.21 -21.49 -6.98
C PHE A 36 2.42 -21.49 -7.90
N GLU A 37 3.10 -22.61 -8.08
CA GLU A 37 4.23 -22.72 -9.02
C GLU A 37 3.79 -22.52 -10.46
N THR A 38 2.66 -23.09 -10.85
CA THR A 38 2.06 -22.86 -12.18
C THR A 38 1.73 -21.37 -12.37
N LEU A 39 1.11 -20.73 -11.40
CA LEU A 39 0.80 -19.30 -11.46
C LEU A 39 2.08 -18.45 -11.63
N LEU A 40 3.15 -18.77 -10.88
CA LEU A 40 4.42 -18.04 -11.00
C LEU A 40 5.01 -18.12 -12.42
N GLU A 41 4.89 -19.26 -13.09
CA GLU A 41 5.34 -19.44 -14.48
C GLU A 41 4.47 -18.61 -15.43
N GLU A 42 3.15 -18.67 -15.29
CA GLU A 42 2.19 -17.97 -16.16
C GLU A 42 2.33 -16.43 -16.08
N VAL A 43 2.53 -15.89 -14.88
CA VAL A 43 2.63 -14.43 -14.68
C VAL A 43 4.05 -13.90 -14.81
N SER A 44 5.03 -14.77 -15.03
CA SER A 44 6.44 -14.37 -15.09
C SER A 44 6.70 -13.33 -16.18
N ASN A 45 7.52 -12.33 -15.83
CA ASN A 45 8.06 -11.35 -16.74
C ASN A 45 9.59 -11.53 -16.93
N TRP A 46 10.15 -12.65 -16.47
CA TRP A 46 11.58 -12.91 -16.62
C TRP A 46 11.99 -12.95 -18.10
N GLY A 47 13.08 -12.26 -18.42
CA GLY A 47 13.58 -12.15 -19.79
C GLY A 47 12.78 -11.23 -20.71
N ARG A 48 11.59 -10.75 -20.30
CA ARG A 48 10.73 -9.90 -21.15
C ARG A 48 11.44 -8.63 -21.65
N TRP A 49 12.27 -8.04 -20.81
CA TRP A 49 13.09 -6.84 -21.11
C TRP A 49 14.57 -7.15 -21.15
N GLY A 50 14.93 -8.42 -21.35
CA GLY A 50 16.29 -8.94 -21.42
C GLY A 50 16.79 -9.49 -20.08
N ASP A 51 17.79 -10.38 -20.15
CA ASP A 51 18.29 -11.15 -18.99
C ASP A 51 18.96 -10.28 -17.91
N LYS A 52 19.30 -9.04 -18.23
CA LYS A 52 19.94 -8.09 -17.28
C LYS A 52 18.97 -7.05 -16.74
N ASP A 53 17.68 -7.13 -17.11
CA ASP A 53 16.70 -6.18 -16.62
C ASP A 53 16.53 -6.26 -15.10
N GLN A 54 16.45 -5.10 -14.47
CA GLN A 54 16.28 -4.93 -13.02
C GLN A 54 15.06 -4.09 -12.64
N LEU A 55 14.28 -3.64 -13.61
CA LEU A 55 13.14 -2.74 -13.41
C LEU A 55 11.80 -3.48 -13.43
N GLY A 56 11.72 -4.63 -14.10
CA GLY A 56 10.47 -5.37 -14.23
C GLY A 56 9.37 -4.53 -14.89
N THR A 57 8.17 -4.53 -14.31
CA THR A 57 7.01 -3.80 -14.87
C THR A 57 7.17 -2.28 -14.89
N LEU A 58 8.16 -1.71 -14.20
CA LEU A 58 8.46 -0.28 -14.32
C LEU A 58 8.90 0.10 -15.74
N ASN A 59 9.39 -0.85 -16.55
CA ASN A 59 9.64 -0.66 -17.97
C ASN A 59 8.39 -0.23 -18.77
N LEU A 60 7.21 -0.49 -18.25
CA LEU A 60 5.94 -0.06 -18.83
C LEU A 60 5.64 1.43 -18.63
N ILE A 61 6.36 2.09 -17.74
CA ILE A 61 6.30 3.55 -17.53
C ILE A 61 7.18 4.23 -18.57
N THR A 62 6.75 4.19 -19.84
CA THR A 62 7.47 4.78 -20.97
C THR A 62 7.46 6.31 -20.94
N ALA A 63 8.26 6.94 -21.81
CA ALA A 63 8.24 8.40 -21.98
C ALA A 63 6.83 8.90 -22.34
N ASP A 64 6.14 8.22 -23.24
CA ASP A 64 4.76 8.57 -23.63
C ASP A 64 3.78 8.42 -22.46
N LYS A 65 3.95 7.38 -21.64
CA LYS A 65 3.15 7.19 -20.43
C LYS A 65 3.33 8.35 -19.46
N ARG A 66 4.57 8.81 -19.23
CA ARG A 66 4.86 9.97 -18.38
C ARG A 66 4.22 11.25 -18.92
N VAL A 67 4.33 11.48 -20.23
CA VAL A 67 3.69 12.64 -20.90
C VAL A 67 2.17 12.54 -20.78
N ALA A 68 1.58 11.37 -20.97
CA ALA A 68 0.14 11.17 -20.79
C ALA A 68 -0.29 11.43 -19.34
N ALA A 69 0.47 10.92 -18.37
CA ALA A 69 0.21 11.12 -16.95
C ALA A 69 0.23 12.62 -16.55
N SER A 70 1.23 13.39 -17.04
CA SER A 70 1.32 14.83 -16.75
C SER A 70 0.11 15.63 -17.21
N LYS A 71 -0.56 15.19 -18.29
CA LYS A 71 -1.78 15.82 -18.82
C LYS A 71 -3.01 15.60 -17.94
N LEU A 72 -2.95 14.69 -16.96
CA LEU A 72 -4.02 14.44 -15.99
C LEU A 72 -4.09 15.54 -14.91
N VAL A 73 -3.03 16.28 -14.70
CA VAL A 73 -3.02 17.40 -13.75
C VAL A 73 -3.89 18.54 -14.30
N LYS A 74 -5.01 18.83 -13.62
CA LYS A 74 -5.97 19.86 -14.03
C LYS A 74 -6.04 21.05 -13.08
N THR A 75 -5.93 20.77 -11.78
CA THR A 75 -6.11 21.79 -10.73
C THR A 75 -4.82 22.09 -9.97
N GLY A 76 -3.78 21.24 -10.10
CA GLY A 76 -2.57 21.31 -9.27
C GLY A 76 -2.78 20.90 -7.81
N GLN A 77 -3.94 20.37 -7.46
CA GLN A 77 -4.18 19.85 -6.11
C GLN A 77 -3.29 18.64 -5.83
N VAL A 78 -2.72 18.60 -4.63
CA VAL A 78 -1.87 17.50 -4.16
C VAL A 78 -2.54 16.80 -2.99
N ALA A 79 -2.49 15.46 -2.99
CA ALA A 79 -2.89 14.64 -1.88
C ALA A 79 -1.71 13.75 -1.45
N SER A 80 -1.27 13.87 -0.20
CA SER A 80 -0.26 12.97 0.36
C SER A 80 -0.90 11.65 0.73
N LEU A 81 -0.27 10.54 0.32
CA LEU A 81 -0.66 9.19 0.73
C LEU A 81 0.20 8.66 1.88
N ALA A 82 1.17 9.44 2.34
CA ALA A 82 2.04 9.08 3.45
C ALA A 82 1.45 9.51 4.79
N LEU A 83 1.53 8.64 5.79
CA LEU A 83 1.34 9.00 7.19
C LEU A 83 2.63 9.55 7.78
N PRO A 84 2.56 10.39 8.83
CA PRO A 84 3.74 10.76 9.61
C PRO A 84 4.47 9.51 10.12
N LEU A 85 5.81 9.58 10.17
CA LEU A 85 6.61 8.49 10.73
C LEU A 85 6.28 8.31 12.21
N ASN A 86 5.91 7.09 12.59
CA ASN A 86 5.43 6.77 13.92
C ASN A 86 6.58 6.59 14.91
N LYS A 87 6.62 7.44 15.94
CA LYS A 87 7.61 7.43 17.05
C LYS A 87 7.19 6.56 18.23
N THR A 88 5.98 5.98 18.19
CA THR A 88 5.46 5.18 19.28
C THR A 88 5.67 3.70 19.03
N LYS A 89 6.23 2.99 20.00
CA LYS A 89 6.33 1.54 19.96
C LYS A 89 4.96 0.90 20.25
N ASP A 90 4.54 0.01 19.37
CA ASP A 90 3.29 -0.74 19.49
C ASP A 90 3.39 -2.12 18.82
N ALA A 91 2.27 -2.85 18.71
CA ALA A 91 2.26 -4.20 18.17
C ALA A 91 2.72 -4.29 16.70
N VAL A 92 2.57 -3.23 15.92
CA VAL A 92 2.92 -3.18 14.49
C VAL A 92 4.14 -2.31 14.20
N ASN A 93 4.63 -1.58 15.21
CA ASN A 93 5.78 -0.68 15.13
C ASN A 93 6.78 -1.04 16.24
N GLN A 94 7.47 -2.15 16.08
CA GLN A 94 8.41 -2.64 17.09
C GLN A 94 9.68 -1.81 17.17
N ASP A 95 10.10 -1.22 16.06
CA ASP A 95 11.27 -0.37 15.91
C ASP A 95 10.83 1.03 15.46
N PRO A 96 10.41 1.89 16.41
CA PRO A 96 9.88 3.21 16.11
C PRO A 96 10.89 4.11 15.38
N PHE A 97 10.36 5.06 14.60
CA PHE A 97 11.18 6.11 14.03
C PHE A 97 11.89 6.92 15.12
N ILE A 98 13.20 6.99 15.00
CA ILE A 98 14.07 7.79 15.88
C ILE A 98 14.47 9.06 15.13
N HIS A 99 14.34 10.21 15.78
CA HIS A 99 14.71 11.50 15.23
C HIS A 99 15.44 12.31 16.31
N GLU A 100 16.68 12.66 16.03
CA GLU A 100 17.59 13.34 16.94
C GLU A 100 18.08 14.65 16.27
N PRO A 101 17.35 15.76 16.44
CA PRO A 101 17.81 17.06 15.95
C PRO A 101 18.97 17.55 16.79
N PHE A 102 19.89 18.27 16.17
CA PHE A 102 21.02 18.90 16.84
C PHE A 102 21.31 20.29 16.26
N ILE A 103 21.96 21.12 17.06
CA ILE A 103 22.45 22.43 16.62
C ILE A 103 23.93 22.31 16.31
N PHE A 104 24.37 22.82 15.17
CA PHE A 104 25.79 22.89 14.86
C PHE A 104 26.50 23.80 15.84
N PRO A 105 27.65 23.37 16.41
CA PRO A 105 28.41 24.22 17.30
C PRO A 105 28.96 25.44 16.56
N ALA A 106 29.05 26.54 17.27
CA ALA A 106 29.70 27.75 16.77
C ALA A 106 31.15 27.44 16.35
N SER A 107 31.56 27.90 15.17
CA SER A 107 32.96 27.82 14.76
C SER A 107 33.76 28.88 15.52
N PRO A 108 34.87 28.49 16.22
CA PRO A 108 35.70 29.46 16.91
C PRO A 108 36.41 30.46 15.96
N GLU A 109 36.42 30.18 14.68
CA GLU A 109 37.05 31.02 13.65
C GLU A 109 36.12 32.11 13.11
N ILE A 110 34.83 32.04 13.43
CA ILE A 110 33.81 33.01 13.00
C ILE A 110 33.43 33.89 14.18
N PRO A 111 33.48 35.23 14.05
CA PRO A 111 33.04 36.13 15.08
C PRO A 111 31.59 35.85 15.50
N ALA A 112 31.30 35.90 16.81
CA ALA A 112 29.97 35.56 17.34
C ALA A 112 28.84 36.39 16.73
N GLU A 113 29.13 37.64 16.35
CA GLU A 113 28.16 38.57 15.79
C GLU A 113 27.71 38.22 14.35
N VAL A 114 28.48 37.37 13.65
CA VAL A 114 28.20 36.93 12.28
C VAL A 114 28.05 35.43 12.15
N HIS A 115 28.06 34.72 13.30
CA HIS A 115 27.97 33.26 13.31
C HIS A 115 26.58 32.82 12.86
N PRO A 116 26.47 32.00 11.77
CA PRO A 116 25.17 31.48 11.36
C PRO A 116 24.66 30.45 12.38
N GLU A 117 23.40 30.56 12.75
CA GLU A 117 22.72 29.53 13.52
C GLU A 117 22.15 28.48 12.53
N ALA A 118 22.55 27.23 12.73
CA ALA A 118 22.12 26.11 11.89
C ALA A 118 21.87 24.87 12.73
N ALA A 119 20.92 24.07 12.29
CA ALA A 119 20.57 22.79 12.88
C ALA A 119 20.69 21.68 11.83
N GLY A 120 20.85 20.47 12.32
CA GLY A 120 20.83 19.24 11.52
C GLY A 120 20.02 18.18 12.22
N ASP A 121 19.80 17.08 11.51
CA ASP A 121 18.98 15.97 11.97
C ASP A 121 19.67 14.64 11.73
N ASN A 122 19.67 13.79 12.77
CA ASN A 122 19.92 12.37 12.62
C ASN A 122 18.60 11.62 12.72
N PHE A 123 18.40 10.59 11.90
CA PHE A 123 17.24 9.76 12.05
C PHE A 123 17.54 8.30 11.70
N SER A 124 16.74 7.41 12.27
CA SER A 124 16.70 6.00 11.95
C SER A 124 15.26 5.55 11.81
N VAL A 125 14.99 4.74 10.79
CA VAL A 125 13.66 4.20 10.50
C VAL A 125 13.75 2.77 10.02
N ALA A 126 13.02 1.87 10.68
CA ALA A 126 12.73 0.53 10.20
C ALA A 126 11.39 0.57 9.47
N TYR A 127 11.40 0.86 8.17
CA TYR A 127 10.17 1.12 7.44
C TYR A 127 9.49 -0.10 6.84
N HIS A 128 10.13 -1.27 6.81
CA HIS A 128 9.47 -2.50 6.38
C HIS A 128 8.40 -2.94 7.39
N GLY A 129 7.28 -3.43 6.88
CA GLY A 129 6.13 -3.80 7.69
C GLY A 129 4.92 -2.90 7.45
N PHE A 130 4.16 -2.59 8.50
CA PHE A 130 2.84 -1.97 8.36
C PHE A 130 2.73 -0.56 8.95
N ALA A 131 3.77 -0.07 9.62
CA ALA A 131 3.72 1.20 10.34
C ALA A 131 4.07 2.41 9.47
N HIS A 132 4.95 2.23 8.50
CA HIS A 132 5.49 3.33 7.70
C HIS A 132 5.24 3.13 6.21
N SER A 133 4.95 4.22 5.50
CA SER A 133 4.86 4.21 4.04
C SER A 133 6.25 4.04 3.45
N HIS A 134 6.42 3.09 2.54
CA HIS A 134 7.69 2.81 1.89
C HIS A 134 7.47 2.21 0.49
N LEU A 135 8.54 2.12 -0.28
CA LEU A 135 8.60 1.42 -1.54
C LEU A 135 9.66 0.32 -1.44
N ASP A 136 9.24 -0.92 -1.61
CA ASP A 136 10.15 -2.06 -1.60
C ASP A 136 10.95 -2.16 -2.89
N ALA A 137 12.23 -2.49 -2.77
CA ALA A 137 13.06 -2.88 -3.88
C ALA A 137 12.63 -4.26 -4.41
N VAL A 138 12.85 -4.50 -5.70
CA VAL A 138 12.55 -5.81 -6.33
C VAL A 138 13.35 -6.95 -5.70
N SER A 139 14.52 -6.65 -5.14
CA SER A 139 15.38 -7.60 -4.40
C SER A 139 14.77 -8.15 -3.10
N HIS A 140 13.70 -7.53 -2.58
CA HIS A 140 13.13 -7.94 -1.29
C HIS A 140 12.29 -9.21 -1.35
N PHE A 141 12.01 -9.73 -2.55
CA PHE A 141 11.24 -10.96 -2.73
C PHE A 141 12.02 -11.98 -3.56
N ALA A 142 11.99 -13.24 -3.10
CA ALA A 142 12.61 -14.35 -3.78
C ALA A 142 11.76 -15.61 -3.63
N TYR A 143 11.90 -16.52 -4.57
CA TYR A 143 11.34 -17.86 -4.50
C TYR A 143 12.39 -18.89 -4.89
N LYS A 144 12.54 -19.95 -4.09
CA LYS A 144 13.57 -21.01 -4.29
C LYS A 144 14.99 -20.42 -4.53
N GLY A 145 15.36 -19.38 -3.76
CA GLY A 145 16.69 -18.76 -3.83
C GLY A 145 16.92 -17.88 -5.06
N LYS A 146 15.87 -17.50 -5.78
CA LYS A 146 15.95 -16.62 -6.94
C LYS A 146 15.03 -15.42 -6.80
N MET A 147 15.56 -14.25 -7.07
CA MET A 147 14.82 -13.00 -7.24
C MET A 147 14.34 -12.86 -8.69
N TYR A 148 13.66 -11.73 -8.97
CA TYR A 148 13.23 -11.38 -10.32
C TYR A 148 14.37 -11.60 -11.34
N ASN A 149 14.01 -12.07 -12.53
CA ASN A 149 14.91 -12.33 -13.66
C ASN A 149 15.98 -13.38 -13.37
N GLY A 150 15.80 -14.21 -12.31
CA GLY A 150 16.68 -15.33 -11.96
C GLY A 150 17.92 -14.93 -11.19
N PHE A 151 18.08 -13.66 -10.78
CA PHE A 151 19.20 -13.26 -9.93
C PHE A 151 19.20 -14.02 -8.60
N PRO A 152 20.38 -14.42 -8.09
CA PRO A 152 20.48 -15.15 -6.83
C PRO A 152 20.05 -14.27 -5.65
N PHE A 153 19.33 -14.86 -4.69
CA PHE A 153 18.95 -14.20 -3.43
C PHE A 153 20.08 -14.36 -2.42
N GLU A 154 21.13 -13.57 -2.61
CA GLU A 154 22.35 -13.60 -1.81
C GLU A 154 22.71 -12.19 -1.34
N LEU A 155 22.89 -12.03 -0.03
CA LEU A 155 23.24 -10.75 0.57
C LEU A 155 24.77 -10.59 0.60
N GLY A 156 25.29 -9.66 -0.16
CA GLY A 156 26.70 -9.25 -0.10
C GLY A 156 27.00 -8.33 1.09
N ALA A 157 28.25 -7.91 1.22
CA ALA A 157 28.69 -7.06 2.33
C ALA A 157 28.03 -5.66 2.34
N GLY A 158 27.59 -5.18 1.19
CA GLY A 158 26.92 -3.87 1.03
C GLY A 158 25.40 -3.95 0.80
N GLY A 159 24.80 -5.13 0.88
CA GLY A 159 23.41 -5.36 0.53
C GLY A 159 23.26 -6.31 -0.67
N PHE A 160 22.16 -6.22 -1.38
CA PHE A 160 21.98 -6.95 -2.65
C PHE A 160 22.69 -6.22 -3.79
N ASP A 161 23.48 -6.94 -4.58
CA ASP A 161 24.23 -6.37 -5.73
C ASP A 161 23.30 -6.07 -6.94
N LYS A 162 22.08 -6.58 -6.92
CA LYS A 162 21.09 -6.46 -7.99
C LYS A 162 19.71 -6.13 -7.46
N LEU A 163 18.90 -5.52 -8.32
CA LEU A 163 17.47 -5.25 -8.07
C LEU A 163 17.22 -4.26 -6.91
N GLY A 164 18.24 -3.46 -6.54
CA GLY A 164 18.09 -2.45 -5.51
C GLY A 164 17.25 -1.27 -5.95
N ILE A 165 16.82 -0.47 -4.96
CA ILE A 165 15.94 0.68 -5.19
C ILE A 165 16.61 1.79 -6.02
N GLU A 166 17.92 1.85 -6.05
CA GLU A 166 18.72 2.80 -6.83
C GLU A 166 18.42 2.70 -8.34
N ASN A 167 18.09 1.50 -8.84
CA ASN A 167 17.72 1.32 -10.26
C ASN A 167 16.44 2.10 -10.61
N ILE A 168 15.54 2.29 -9.63
CA ILE A 168 14.31 3.06 -9.80
C ILE A 168 14.60 4.56 -9.72
N ALA A 169 15.59 4.96 -8.93
CA ALA A 169 15.94 6.36 -8.69
C ALA A 169 16.37 7.09 -9.96
N GLU A 170 16.99 6.41 -10.93
CA GLU A 170 17.44 7.01 -12.20
C GLU A 170 16.26 7.57 -13.03
N SER A 171 15.12 6.89 -13.06
CA SER A 171 13.96 7.28 -13.86
C SER A 171 12.81 7.84 -13.01
N GLY A 172 12.77 7.51 -11.74
CA GLY A 172 11.64 7.76 -10.87
C GLY A 172 10.37 7.05 -11.31
N ILE A 173 9.28 7.29 -10.59
CA ILE A 173 7.95 6.77 -10.92
C ILE A 173 7.02 7.96 -11.18
N ILE A 174 6.75 8.24 -12.44
CA ILE A 174 5.80 9.27 -12.87
C ILE A 174 4.80 8.59 -13.80
N THR A 175 3.60 8.31 -13.29
CA THR A 175 2.57 7.62 -14.06
C THR A 175 1.17 7.99 -13.59
N ARG A 176 0.14 7.46 -14.24
CA ARG A 176 -1.22 7.56 -13.77
C ARG A 176 -1.41 6.66 -12.55
N GLY A 177 -1.89 7.25 -11.43
CA GLY A 177 -2.38 6.49 -10.29
C GLY A 177 -3.85 6.13 -10.47
N VAL A 178 -4.21 4.88 -10.17
CA VAL A 178 -5.59 4.40 -10.11
C VAL A 178 -5.89 4.01 -8.66
N LEU A 179 -6.75 4.76 -7.99
CA LEU A 179 -7.18 4.47 -6.62
C LEU A 179 -8.47 3.65 -6.65
N VAL A 180 -8.38 2.42 -6.20
CA VAL A 180 -9.54 1.54 -5.95
C VAL A 180 -9.92 1.66 -4.48
N ASP A 181 -10.93 2.49 -4.20
CA ASP A 181 -11.49 2.66 -2.85
C ASP A 181 -12.50 1.55 -2.58
N LEU A 182 -12.03 0.44 -1.98
CA LEU A 182 -12.88 -0.72 -1.73
C LEU A 182 -13.91 -0.49 -0.62
N PRO A 183 -13.61 0.21 0.49
CA PRO A 183 -14.64 0.61 1.44
C PRO A 183 -15.80 1.35 0.79
N GLU A 184 -15.54 2.37 -0.03
CA GLU A 184 -16.57 3.10 -0.76
C GLU A 184 -17.31 2.20 -1.76
N PHE A 185 -16.58 1.34 -2.46
CA PHE A 185 -17.14 0.42 -3.45
C PHE A 185 -18.12 -0.57 -2.83
N PHE A 186 -17.78 -1.16 -1.68
CA PHE A 186 -18.60 -2.12 -0.95
C PHE A 186 -19.65 -1.46 -0.04
N GLY A 187 -19.57 -0.17 0.21
CA GLY A 187 -20.47 0.54 1.13
C GLY A 187 -20.18 0.22 2.60
N VAL A 188 -18.93 0.01 2.97
CA VAL A 188 -18.47 -0.33 4.32
C VAL A 188 -17.41 0.67 4.79
N ASP A 189 -17.13 0.70 6.09
CA ASP A 189 -16.10 1.57 6.64
C ASP A 189 -14.66 1.07 6.34
N TYR A 190 -14.49 -0.24 6.27
CA TYR A 190 -13.24 -0.92 5.95
C TYR A 190 -13.50 -2.33 5.43
N VAL A 191 -12.57 -2.84 4.64
CA VAL A 191 -12.55 -4.26 4.23
C VAL A 191 -12.18 -5.11 5.44
N THR A 192 -12.95 -6.15 5.71
CA THR A 192 -12.76 -7.00 6.90
C THR A 192 -11.34 -7.59 6.92
N PRO A 193 -10.62 -7.53 8.08
CA PRO A 193 -9.32 -8.16 8.21
C PRO A 193 -9.34 -9.64 7.81
N GLY A 194 -8.44 -10.02 6.91
CA GLY A 194 -8.37 -11.37 6.35
C GLY A 194 -9.25 -11.63 5.12
N GLN A 195 -10.05 -10.64 4.69
CA GLN A 195 -10.80 -10.76 3.45
C GLN A 195 -9.88 -10.68 2.24
N ALA A 196 -10.01 -11.66 1.33
CA ALA A 196 -9.35 -11.65 0.04
C ALA A 196 -10.09 -10.69 -0.92
N ILE A 197 -9.30 -9.92 -1.67
CA ILE A 197 -9.77 -9.06 -2.76
C ILE A 197 -9.50 -9.80 -4.06
N THR A 198 -10.53 -10.10 -4.83
CA THR A 198 -10.46 -10.96 -6.01
C THR A 198 -10.40 -10.18 -7.32
N THR A 199 -10.14 -10.88 -8.41
CA THR A 199 -10.24 -10.34 -9.78
C THR A 199 -11.66 -9.84 -10.08
N GLU A 200 -12.68 -10.56 -9.60
CA GLU A 200 -14.09 -10.21 -9.76
C GLU A 200 -14.42 -8.87 -9.09
N ASP A 201 -13.85 -8.62 -7.91
CA ASP A 201 -14.01 -7.33 -7.20
C ASP A 201 -13.42 -6.18 -8.03
N LEU A 202 -12.23 -6.36 -8.58
CA LEU A 202 -11.59 -5.34 -9.42
C LEU A 202 -12.36 -5.10 -10.71
N LEU A 203 -12.82 -6.15 -11.38
CA LEU A 203 -13.65 -6.04 -12.59
C LEU A 203 -15.00 -5.37 -12.30
N ALA A 204 -15.63 -5.69 -11.17
CA ALA A 204 -16.87 -5.06 -10.74
C ALA A 204 -16.65 -3.58 -10.41
N TRP A 205 -15.52 -3.25 -9.76
CA TRP A 205 -15.12 -1.87 -9.50
C TRP A 205 -14.89 -1.10 -10.81
N GLU A 206 -14.14 -1.66 -11.76
CA GLU A 206 -13.94 -1.06 -13.09
C GLU A 206 -15.28 -0.77 -13.80
N LYS A 207 -16.22 -1.72 -13.73
CA LYS A 207 -17.55 -1.57 -14.33
C LYS A 207 -18.34 -0.45 -13.67
N LYS A 208 -18.31 -0.34 -12.34
CA LYS A 208 -19.05 0.68 -11.58
C LYS A 208 -18.43 2.06 -11.74
N SER A 209 -17.12 2.18 -11.68
CA SER A 209 -16.40 3.45 -11.77
C SER A 209 -16.25 3.97 -13.20
N GLY A 210 -16.31 3.10 -14.21
CA GLY A 210 -15.96 3.42 -15.59
C GLY A 210 -14.46 3.61 -15.84
N ILE A 211 -13.62 3.37 -14.82
CA ILE A 211 -12.17 3.51 -14.91
C ILE A 211 -11.57 2.14 -15.22
N LYS A 212 -10.64 2.11 -16.19
CA LYS A 212 -9.88 0.91 -16.53
C LYS A 212 -8.46 1.00 -15.99
N ILE A 213 -8.02 -0.06 -15.33
CA ILE A 213 -6.62 -0.28 -14.98
C ILE A 213 -5.89 -0.69 -16.26
N GLY A 214 -4.75 -0.11 -16.54
CA GLY A 214 -4.03 -0.36 -17.79
C GLY A 214 -2.53 -0.27 -17.64
N SER A 215 -1.84 -0.60 -18.73
CA SER A 215 -0.39 -0.74 -18.79
C SER A 215 0.36 0.45 -18.18
N GLY A 216 1.30 0.15 -17.29
CA GLY A 216 2.14 1.12 -16.61
C GLY A 216 1.41 2.04 -15.63
N ASP A 217 0.18 1.74 -15.22
CA ASP A 217 -0.49 2.45 -14.13
C ASP A 217 0.09 2.04 -12.77
N ALA A 218 0.03 2.95 -11.81
CA ALA A 218 0.24 2.63 -10.40
C ALA A 218 -1.12 2.35 -9.74
N LEU A 219 -1.36 1.10 -9.34
CA LEU A 219 -2.59 0.66 -8.72
C LEU A 219 -2.52 0.84 -7.19
N PHE A 220 -3.43 1.63 -6.64
CA PHE A 220 -3.57 1.84 -5.20
C PHE A 220 -4.86 1.18 -4.72
N ILE A 221 -4.74 0.22 -3.81
CA ILE A 221 -5.86 -0.48 -3.18
C ILE A 221 -6.08 0.07 -1.78
N LYS A 222 -7.16 0.81 -1.58
CA LYS A 222 -7.56 1.27 -0.26
C LYS A 222 -8.43 0.22 0.41
N THR A 223 -8.02 -0.24 1.59
CA THR A 223 -8.77 -1.22 2.39
C THR A 223 -9.44 -0.61 3.62
N GLY A 224 -9.11 0.63 3.99
CA GLY A 224 -9.61 1.26 5.21
C GLY A 224 -8.94 0.75 6.50
N ARG A 225 -7.78 0.09 6.43
CA ARG A 225 -7.10 -0.54 7.56
C ARG A 225 -6.97 0.33 8.80
N TRP A 226 -6.64 1.62 8.64
CA TRP A 226 -6.46 2.50 9.79
C TRP A 226 -7.75 2.80 10.55
N LEU A 227 -8.87 2.92 9.83
CA LEU A 227 -10.19 3.02 10.46
C LEU A 227 -10.58 1.70 11.13
N ALA A 228 -10.20 0.55 10.55
CA ALA A 228 -10.37 -0.73 11.22
C ALA A 228 -9.57 -0.80 12.54
N VAL A 229 -8.32 -0.31 12.56
CA VAL A 229 -7.52 -0.23 13.80
C VAL A 229 -8.19 0.64 14.86
N GLU A 230 -8.76 1.78 14.48
CA GLU A 230 -9.49 2.65 15.41
C GLU A 230 -10.70 1.94 16.03
N LYS A 231 -11.44 1.16 15.24
CA LYS A 231 -12.67 0.50 15.68
C LYS A 231 -12.47 -0.85 16.38
N LEU A 232 -11.49 -1.62 15.94
CA LEU A 232 -11.25 -3.00 16.40
C LEU A 232 -10.06 -3.12 17.35
N GLY A 233 -9.20 -2.09 17.43
CA GLY A 233 -7.88 -2.19 18.00
C GLY A 233 -6.88 -2.85 17.05
N GLN A 234 -5.64 -3.00 17.51
CA GLN A 234 -4.58 -3.64 16.73
C GLN A 234 -4.73 -5.16 16.71
N TRP A 235 -4.35 -5.77 15.59
CA TRP A 235 -4.30 -7.23 15.44
C TRP A 235 -3.00 -7.64 14.73
N ASN A 236 -2.76 -8.94 14.60
CA ASN A 236 -1.63 -9.44 13.80
C ASN A 236 -1.92 -9.24 12.29
N PHE A 237 -1.40 -8.15 11.73
CA PHE A 237 -1.60 -7.79 10.32
C PHE A 237 -1.00 -8.80 9.34
N VAL A 238 0.09 -9.49 9.73
CA VAL A 238 0.68 -10.54 8.90
C VAL A 238 -0.28 -11.72 8.74
N ALA A 239 -0.96 -12.09 9.83
CA ALA A 239 -1.88 -13.23 9.81
C ALA A 239 -3.24 -12.90 9.18
N LYS A 240 -3.70 -11.65 9.26
CA LYS A 240 -5.06 -11.25 8.84
C LYS A 240 -5.08 -9.87 8.20
N ALA A 241 -4.33 -9.65 7.14
CA ALA A 241 -4.49 -8.46 6.32
C ALA A 241 -5.60 -8.67 5.28
N ALA A 242 -6.44 -7.65 5.05
CA ALA A 242 -7.21 -7.59 3.82
C ALA A 242 -6.23 -7.30 2.67
N GLY A 243 -6.28 -8.07 1.59
CA GLY A 243 -5.33 -7.92 0.50
C GLY A 243 -5.73 -8.68 -0.76
N LEU A 244 -4.98 -8.46 -1.84
CA LEU A 244 -5.23 -9.12 -3.11
C LEU A 244 -5.01 -10.63 -2.99
N HIS A 245 -5.97 -11.41 -3.50
CA HIS A 245 -5.80 -12.84 -3.66
C HIS A 245 -4.75 -13.14 -4.74
N SER A 246 -4.05 -14.28 -4.64
CA SER A 246 -3.00 -14.66 -5.59
C SER A 246 -3.48 -14.72 -7.06
N THR A 247 -4.73 -15.09 -7.30
CA THR A 247 -5.33 -15.12 -8.65
C THR A 247 -5.41 -13.75 -9.32
N VAL A 248 -5.34 -12.66 -8.57
CA VAL A 248 -5.27 -11.30 -9.13
C VAL A 248 -3.98 -11.07 -9.92
N ALA A 249 -2.94 -11.87 -9.66
CA ALA A 249 -1.69 -11.77 -10.41
C ALA A 249 -1.88 -11.99 -11.93
N SER A 250 -2.73 -12.92 -12.34
CA SER A 250 -3.07 -13.14 -13.76
C SER A 250 -3.77 -11.92 -14.36
N PHE A 251 -4.72 -11.34 -13.63
CA PHE A 251 -5.39 -10.10 -14.07
C PHE A 251 -4.39 -8.95 -14.24
N LEU A 252 -3.48 -8.75 -13.28
CA LEU A 252 -2.44 -7.72 -13.37
C LEU A 252 -1.49 -7.99 -14.55
N LYS A 253 -1.13 -9.26 -14.78
CA LYS A 253 -0.30 -9.67 -15.91
C LYS A 253 -0.95 -9.37 -17.25
N GLU A 254 -2.26 -9.55 -17.39
CA GLU A 254 -3.03 -9.24 -18.60
C GLU A 254 -3.16 -7.73 -18.86
N ARG A 255 -3.09 -6.92 -17.79
CA ARG A 255 -3.23 -5.46 -17.88
C ARG A 255 -1.90 -4.73 -18.08
N ASP A 256 -0.77 -5.40 -17.81
CA ASP A 256 0.56 -4.81 -17.86
C ASP A 256 0.73 -3.72 -16.79
#